data_5235630c93063bf65c931bd3f35708fc
#
_entry.id   5235630c93063bf65c931bd3f35708fc
#
_cell.length_a   1.000
_cell.length_b   1.000
_cell.length_c   1.000
_cell.angle_alpha   90.00
_cell.angle_beta   90.00
_cell.angle_gamma   90.00
#
_symmetry.space_group_name_H-M   'P 1'
#
loop_
_entity.id
_entity.type
_entity.pdbx_description
1 polymer ?
#
loop_
_entity_poly.entity_id
_entity_poly.type
_entity_poly.pdbx_seq_one_letter_code
_entity_poly.pdbx_strand_id
1 'polypeptide(L)'
;MTDSITKLFDDFDGGRISRRQLLHALACAAVAIPAASFGQGTPARPDSAARGGRGGGGGRGQAQRDTVPLVMPFEPTGWKTVWLDHLNYQCVDYEKAAAFYSALMGWKVRSDDGKQAVLDIGDNSGGIIIRGGLTMPPPAAITDAGLGVERPKIQAVFDGFAWGIDQWDTNKVESELKKRGLNPVADHHGDYKSFKVKDPDGFDVAITNGTKENRRKTPATAKLKVPAPFAPTGWNTLYVDHISYEVPDYRRSAAFYQALLGWTGRPGGGGQTTVQIGEVAGAIIRGNAAARTMTSIAAVNAGRGSHNDSLAAARCLPPTPANGVTAAIGHISFGIENWDSQRVHDELVKRDVCYTDRDGKREPRVDNTGTLLSWHVPDAMGWDLQIGNKIKPGT
;
A
#
# COMPACT_ATOMS: atom_id res chain seq x y z
N MET A 1 -41.02 -10.20 -7.48
CA MET A 1 -39.68 -9.60 -7.30
C MET A 1 -39.03 -9.24 -8.65
N THR A 2 -39.12 -10.10 -9.65
CA THR A 2 -38.63 -9.83 -11.01
C THR A 2 -39.31 -8.61 -11.65
N ASP A 3 -40.64 -8.47 -11.53
CA ASP A 3 -41.40 -7.36 -12.13
C ASP A 3 -41.04 -5.99 -11.57
N SER A 4 -40.66 -5.92 -10.27
CA SER A 4 -40.26 -4.66 -9.64
C SER A 4 -38.88 -4.18 -10.10
N ILE A 5 -37.97 -5.12 -10.39
CA ILE A 5 -36.62 -4.82 -10.89
C ILE A 5 -36.71 -4.39 -12.36
N THR A 6 -37.50 -5.07 -13.17
CA THR A 6 -37.75 -4.71 -14.57
C THR A 6 -38.31 -3.30 -14.68
N LYS A 7 -39.31 -2.97 -13.86
CA LYS A 7 -39.89 -1.62 -13.82
C LYS A 7 -38.86 -0.52 -13.44
N LEU A 8 -37.91 -0.83 -12.57
CA LEU A 8 -36.84 0.14 -12.21
C LEU A 8 -35.91 0.43 -13.40
N PHE A 9 -35.62 -0.57 -14.22
CA PHE A 9 -34.85 -0.36 -15.45
C PHE A 9 -35.64 0.41 -16.49
N ASP A 10 -36.96 0.09 -16.70
CA ASP A 10 -37.83 0.83 -17.61
C ASP A 10 -37.99 2.29 -17.20
N ASP A 11 -38.05 2.58 -15.89
CA ASP A 11 -38.11 3.94 -15.36
C ASP A 11 -36.80 4.69 -15.56
N PHE A 12 -35.66 4.00 -15.49
CA PHE A 12 -34.37 4.56 -15.79
C PHE A 12 -34.17 4.85 -17.28
N ASP A 13 -34.46 3.90 -18.13
CA ASP A 13 -34.35 4.04 -19.59
C ASP A 13 -35.32 5.08 -20.14
N GLY A 14 -36.50 5.22 -19.51
CA GLY A 14 -37.45 6.27 -19.77
C GLY A 14 -37.13 7.64 -19.17
N GLY A 15 -36.00 7.80 -18.54
CA GLY A 15 -35.54 9.07 -17.93
C GLY A 15 -36.35 9.53 -16.70
N ARG A 16 -37.23 8.68 -16.16
CA ARG A 16 -38.08 8.97 -14.99
C ARG A 16 -37.36 8.91 -13.68
N ILE A 17 -36.27 8.16 -13.59
CA ILE A 17 -35.40 8.11 -12.45
C ILE A 17 -33.94 8.31 -12.87
N SER A 18 -33.17 8.97 -12.03
CA SER A 18 -31.74 9.14 -12.22
C SER A 18 -30.96 7.86 -11.90
N ARG A 19 -29.77 7.71 -12.44
CA ARG A 19 -28.85 6.60 -12.12
C ARG A 19 -28.66 6.40 -10.61
N ARG A 20 -28.64 7.48 -9.84
CA ARG A 20 -28.53 7.44 -8.37
C ARG A 20 -29.76 6.81 -7.73
N GLN A 21 -30.95 7.14 -8.21
CA GLN A 21 -32.21 6.58 -7.72
C GLN A 21 -32.35 5.09 -8.09
N LEU A 22 -31.95 4.70 -9.30
CA LEU A 22 -31.91 3.29 -9.73
C LEU A 22 -30.99 2.47 -8.80
N LEU A 23 -29.76 2.91 -8.58
CA LEU A 23 -28.80 2.21 -7.73
C LEU A 23 -29.26 2.13 -6.27
N HIS A 24 -29.91 3.17 -5.75
CA HIS A 24 -30.45 3.17 -4.40
C HIS A 24 -31.62 2.17 -4.27
N ALA A 25 -32.50 2.12 -5.25
CA ALA A 25 -33.63 1.19 -5.26
C ALA A 25 -33.19 -0.28 -5.39
N LEU A 26 -32.17 -0.57 -6.21
CA LEU A 26 -31.56 -1.91 -6.32
C LEU A 26 -30.86 -2.35 -5.03
N ALA A 27 -30.19 -1.44 -4.34
CA ALA A 27 -29.56 -1.71 -3.05
C ALA A 27 -30.60 -2.04 -1.97
N CYS A 28 -31.75 -1.35 -1.95
CA CYS A 28 -32.84 -1.63 -1.03
C CYS A 28 -33.54 -2.96 -1.34
N ALA A 29 -33.63 -3.36 -2.61
CA ALA A 29 -34.23 -4.62 -3.03
C ALA A 29 -33.37 -5.84 -2.66
N ALA A 30 -32.04 -5.69 -2.58
CA ALA A 30 -31.11 -6.75 -2.19
C ALA A 30 -31.11 -7.09 -0.68
N VAL A 31 -31.71 -6.25 0.17
CA VAL A 31 -31.77 -6.43 1.62
C VAL A 31 -33.03 -7.22 2.07
N ALA A 32 -33.97 -7.49 1.19
CA ALA A 32 -35.21 -8.19 1.50
C ALA A 32 -35.10 -9.71 1.28
N ILE A 33 -34.16 -10.39 1.97
CA ILE A 33 -34.18 -11.85 2.14
C ILE A 33 -34.68 -12.11 3.56
N PRO A 34 -35.81 -12.82 3.80
CA PRO A 34 -36.34 -13.03 5.12
C PRO A 34 -35.47 -14.01 5.92
N ALA A 35 -34.88 -13.55 7.00
CA ALA A 35 -34.37 -14.43 8.05
C ALA A 35 -35.55 -14.91 8.89
N ALA A 36 -35.75 -16.22 8.93
CA ALA A 36 -36.77 -16.88 9.74
C ALA A 36 -36.51 -16.66 11.23
N SER A 37 -37.59 -16.34 11.90
CA SER A 37 -37.89 -16.19 13.32
C SER A 37 -37.05 -16.97 14.32
N PHE A 38 -36.67 -16.28 15.43
CA PHE A 38 -36.87 -16.81 16.83
C PHE A 38 -36.94 -15.63 17.83
N GLY A 39 -38.10 -15.61 18.54
CA GLY A 39 -38.27 -15.36 19.98
C GLY A 39 -38.23 -13.94 20.53
N GLN A 40 -39.38 -13.45 20.78
CA GLN A 40 -39.93 -12.43 21.66
C GLN A 40 -39.14 -11.96 22.89
N GLY A 41 -39.28 -10.66 23.19
CA GLY A 41 -39.04 -10.06 24.49
C GLY A 41 -38.94 -8.55 24.50
N THR A 42 -40.08 -7.82 24.50
CA THR A 42 -40.16 -6.43 24.99
C THR A 42 -40.45 -6.44 26.49
N PRO A 43 -40.15 -5.39 27.32
CA PRO A 43 -40.82 -4.10 27.20
C PRO A 43 -40.07 -2.81 27.62
N ALA A 44 -40.72 -1.68 27.26
CA ALA A 44 -40.87 -0.40 27.97
C ALA A 44 -39.83 0.70 27.87
N ARG A 45 -40.26 1.78 27.17
CA ARG A 45 -39.86 3.18 27.38
C ARG A 45 -40.25 3.70 28.77
N PRO A 46 -39.63 4.78 29.27
CA PRO A 46 -40.24 6.10 29.07
C PRO A 46 -39.30 7.27 28.78
N ASP A 47 -39.95 8.33 28.34
CA ASP A 47 -39.54 9.64 27.92
C ASP A 47 -38.66 10.43 28.88
N SER A 48 -37.78 11.27 28.33
CA SER A 48 -37.90 12.71 28.57
C SER A 48 -36.81 13.49 27.83
N ALA A 49 -37.23 14.64 27.37
CA ALA A 49 -36.53 15.65 26.58
C ALA A 49 -35.40 16.35 27.35
N ALA A 50 -34.33 16.73 26.61
CA ALA A 50 -33.73 18.06 26.72
C ALA A 50 -32.72 18.35 25.61
N ARG A 51 -32.75 19.56 25.18
CA ARG A 51 -32.05 20.24 24.09
C ARG A 51 -30.54 20.29 24.22
N GLY A 52 -29.89 20.32 23.05
CA GLY A 52 -28.84 21.31 22.74
C GLY A 52 -27.41 20.77 22.79
N GLY A 53 -26.73 20.80 21.65
CA GLY A 53 -25.28 20.72 21.57
C GLY A 53 -24.80 20.12 20.23
N ARG A 54 -24.61 20.97 19.24
CA ARG A 54 -23.82 20.64 18.05
C ARG A 54 -22.38 20.35 18.47
N GLY A 55 -21.94 19.13 18.31
CA GLY A 55 -20.57 18.70 18.43
C GLY A 55 -20.40 17.49 17.53
N GLY A 56 -19.95 17.71 16.28
CA GLY A 56 -19.67 16.65 15.35
C GLY A 56 -18.39 15.92 15.76
N GLY A 57 -18.52 14.92 16.61
CA GLY A 57 -17.51 13.91 16.88
C GLY A 57 -18.05 12.58 16.39
N GLY A 58 -17.82 12.24 15.13
CA GLY A 58 -18.06 10.89 14.62
C GLY A 58 -17.14 9.93 15.36
N GLY A 59 -17.62 9.34 16.47
CA GLY A 59 -16.97 8.23 17.15
C GLY A 59 -16.72 7.12 16.12
N ARG A 60 -15.49 6.94 15.68
CA ARG A 60 -15.05 5.71 15.01
C ARG A 60 -15.32 4.60 16.01
N GLY A 61 -16.39 3.82 15.79
CA GLY A 61 -16.62 2.60 16.55
C GLY A 61 -15.31 1.82 16.53
N GLN A 62 -14.81 1.42 17.70
CA GLN A 62 -13.62 0.57 17.76
C GLN A 62 -13.93 -0.66 16.91
N ALA A 63 -13.22 -0.78 15.78
CA ALA A 63 -13.36 -1.93 14.90
C ALA A 63 -13.10 -3.18 15.78
N GLN A 64 -14.09 -4.07 15.83
CA GLN A 64 -14.00 -5.30 16.63
C GLN A 64 -12.73 -6.04 16.21
N ARG A 65 -11.85 -6.31 17.17
CA ARG A 65 -10.60 -7.03 16.91
C ARG A 65 -10.93 -8.40 16.35
N ASP A 66 -10.30 -8.74 15.24
CA ASP A 66 -10.37 -10.10 14.70
C ASP A 66 -9.60 -11.04 15.63
N THR A 67 -10.33 -11.88 16.34
CA THR A 67 -9.77 -12.83 17.31
C THR A 67 -9.54 -14.21 16.72
N VAL A 68 -9.95 -14.46 15.48
CA VAL A 68 -9.78 -15.75 14.83
C VAL A 68 -8.30 -15.99 14.53
N PRO A 69 -7.70 -17.10 14.96
CA PRO A 69 -6.31 -17.41 14.67
C PRO A 69 -6.03 -17.49 13.17
N LEU A 70 -4.80 -17.13 12.77
CA LEU A 70 -4.35 -17.35 11.40
C LEU A 70 -4.09 -18.85 11.16
N VAL A 71 -4.51 -19.35 10.02
CA VAL A 71 -4.22 -20.73 9.59
C VAL A 71 -2.97 -20.70 8.72
N MET A 72 -1.86 -21.25 9.22
CA MET A 72 -0.60 -21.30 8.49
C MET A 72 -0.72 -22.22 7.28
N PRO A 73 -0.25 -21.81 6.10
CA PRO A 73 -0.33 -22.64 4.88
C PRO A 73 0.67 -23.82 4.92
N PHE A 74 1.67 -23.74 5.76
CA PHE A 74 2.71 -24.75 5.97
C PHE A 74 3.40 -24.56 7.33
N GLU A 75 4.18 -25.54 7.75
CA GLU A 75 5.01 -25.45 8.95
C GLU A 75 6.00 -24.27 8.86
N PRO A 76 6.09 -23.40 9.87
CA PRO A 76 6.98 -22.25 9.86
C PRO A 76 8.44 -22.66 9.57
N THR A 77 9.14 -21.81 8.83
CA THR A 77 10.57 -22.02 8.53
C THR A 77 11.47 -21.83 9.75
N GLY A 78 10.99 -21.02 10.71
CA GLY A 78 11.79 -20.54 11.83
C GLY A 78 12.72 -19.39 11.49
N TRP A 79 12.75 -18.93 10.24
CA TRP A 79 13.57 -17.78 9.83
C TRP A 79 13.04 -16.49 10.43
N LYS A 80 13.98 -15.53 10.59
CA LYS A 80 13.65 -14.16 10.98
C LYS A 80 14.13 -13.21 9.90
N THR A 81 13.30 -12.29 9.49
CA THR A 81 13.69 -11.19 8.62
C THR A 81 14.62 -10.24 9.40
N VAL A 82 15.82 -10.01 8.86
CA VAL A 82 16.84 -9.15 9.48
C VAL A 82 17.21 -7.94 8.62
N TRP A 83 16.77 -7.91 7.37
CA TRP A 83 17.16 -6.87 6.43
C TRP A 83 16.12 -6.68 5.31
N LEU A 84 15.83 -5.44 4.93
CA LEU A 84 15.19 -5.10 3.65
C LEU A 84 16.27 -4.96 2.60
N ASP A 85 16.53 -6.02 1.82
CA ASP A 85 17.55 -5.95 0.79
C ASP A 85 17.18 -4.93 -0.27
N HIS A 86 16.00 -5.09 -0.89
CA HIS A 86 15.45 -4.07 -1.77
C HIS A 86 13.94 -4.20 -2.00
N LEU A 87 13.37 -3.08 -2.37
CA LEU A 87 12.06 -2.97 -3.02
C LEU A 87 12.29 -2.96 -4.53
N ASN A 88 11.42 -3.61 -5.29
CA ASN A 88 11.42 -3.54 -6.74
C ASN A 88 10.38 -2.52 -7.23
N TYR A 89 10.85 -1.45 -7.84
CA TYR A 89 10.02 -0.38 -8.39
C TYR A 89 10.27 -0.27 -9.89
N GLN A 90 9.26 -0.58 -10.70
CA GLN A 90 9.30 -0.42 -12.14
C GLN A 90 8.50 0.80 -12.55
N CYS A 91 9.05 1.63 -13.43
CA CYS A 91 8.40 2.88 -13.86
C CYS A 91 8.70 3.22 -15.31
N VAL A 92 8.02 4.25 -15.80
CA VAL A 92 8.20 4.74 -17.17
C VAL A 92 9.57 5.42 -17.33
N ASP A 93 9.98 6.19 -16.31
CA ASP A 93 11.22 7.00 -16.32
C ASP A 93 11.97 6.79 -15.00
N TYR A 94 12.92 5.84 -15.02
CA TYR A 94 13.66 5.48 -13.81
C TYR A 94 14.65 6.56 -13.39
N GLU A 95 15.24 7.31 -14.34
CA GLU A 95 16.19 8.37 -14.01
C GLU A 95 15.51 9.51 -13.26
N LYS A 96 14.33 9.91 -13.73
CA LYS A 96 13.51 10.92 -13.07
C LYS A 96 13.05 10.46 -11.68
N ALA A 97 12.62 9.20 -11.54
CA ALA A 97 12.22 8.65 -10.24
C ALA A 97 13.41 8.58 -9.27
N ALA A 98 14.57 8.09 -9.71
CA ALA A 98 15.76 8.00 -8.89
C ALA A 98 16.27 9.40 -8.45
N ALA A 99 16.26 10.38 -9.36
CA ALA A 99 16.64 11.76 -9.05
C ALA A 99 15.68 12.39 -8.02
N PHE A 100 14.39 12.11 -8.14
CA PHE A 100 13.37 12.57 -7.18
C PHE A 100 13.63 12.01 -5.78
N TYR A 101 13.77 10.69 -5.65
CA TYR A 101 14.01 10.07 -4.34
C TYR A 101 15.35 10.50 -3.71
N SER A 102 16.39 10.64 -4.54
CA SER A 102 17.67 11.16 -4.07
C SER A 102 17.56 12.59 -3.54
N ALA A 103 16.83 13.48 -4.24
CA ALA A 103 16.64 14.87 -3.83
C ALA A 103 15.68 15.03 -2.65
N LEU A 104 14.56 14.30 -2.65
CA LEU A 104 13.55 14.43 -1.59
C LEU A 104 13.94 13.69 -0.30
N MET A 105 14.34 12.43 -0.42
CA MET A 105 14.53 11.52 0.72
C MET A 105 15.99 11.34 1.12
N GLY A 106 16.93 11.95 0.39
CA GLY A 106 18.36 11.82 0.65
C GLY A 106 18.93 10.43 0.34
N TRP A 107 18.25 9.62 -0.49
CA TRP A 107 18.72 8.28 -0.81
C TRP A 107 19.96 8.33 -1.71
N LYS A 108 20.94 7.48 -1.38
CA LYS A 108 22.25 7.47 -2.05
C LYS A 108 22.24 6.48 -3.22
N VAL A 109 22.72 6.93 -4.37
CA VAL A 109 22.79 6.10 -5.58
C VAL A 109 23.97 5.13 -5.46
N ARG A 110 23.68 3.84 -5.52
CA ARG A 110 24.68 2.76 -5.47
C ARG A 110 25.19 2.38 -6.83
N SER A 111 24.31 2.26 -7.80
CA SER A 111 24.64 1.98 -9.20
C SER A 111 23.58 2.55 -10.13
N ASP A 112 24.00 2.78 -11.38
CA ASP A 112 23.16 3.16 -12.50
C ASP A 112 23.76 2.51 -13.76
N ASP A 113 23.01 1.58 -14.37
CA ASP A 113 23.45 0.81 -15.54
C ASP A 113 22.85 1.30 -16.86
N GLY A 114 22.09 2.40 -16.82
CA GLY A 114 21.39 2.95 -17.98
C GLY A 114 20.01 2.35 -18.26
N LYS A 115 19.57 1.39 -17.42
CA LYS A 115 18.23 0.76 -17.48
C LYS A 115 17.55 0.80 -16.13
N GLN A 116 18.33 0.81 -15.07
CA GLN A 116 17.89 0.88 -13.69
C GLN A 116 18.92 1.58 -12.81
N ALA A 117 18.44 2.13 -11.71
CA ALA A 117 19.26 2.64 -10.63
C ALA A 117 18.97 1.86 -9.34
N VAL A 118 20.03 1.58 -8.59
CA VAL A 118 19.92 1.01 -7.23
C VAL A 118 20.25 2.11 -6.24
N LEU A 119 19.36 2.36 -5.30
CA LEU A 119 19.56 3.35 -4.25
C LEU A 119 19.53 2.70 -2.87
N ASP A 120 20.31 3.27 -1.95
CA ASP A 120 20.24 2.97 -0.53
C ASP A 120 19.21 3.89 0.13
N ILE A 121 18.26 3.30 0.84
CA ILE A 121 17.27 4.01 1.63
C ILE A 121 17.95 4.49 2.92
N GLY A 122 18.16 5.81 3.03
CA GLY A 122 18.79 6.43 4.18
C GLY A 122 20.17 5.85 4.51
N ASP A 123 20.50 5.78 5.80
CA ASP A 123 21.74 5.17 6.29
C ASP A 123 21.62 3.66 6.42
N ASN A 124 21.41 2.98 5.27
CA ASN A 124 21.24 1.54 5.19
C ASN A 124 19.97 1.04 5.94
N SER A 125 18.85 1.74 5.77
CA SER A 125 17.55 1.24 6.23
C SER A 125 16.93 0.22 5.25
N GLY A 126 17.52 0.08 4.06
CA GLY A 126 17.14 -0.86 3.01
C GLY A 126 17.68 -0.43 1.67
N GLY A 127 17.21 -1.07 0.61
CA GLY A 127 17.50 -0.73 -0.77
C GLY A 127 16.23 -0.57 -1.60
N ILE A 128 16.37 0.04 -2.75
CA ILE A 128 15.36 0.06 -3.81
C ILE A 128 16.06 -0.08 -5.16
N ILE A 129 15.48 -0.91 -6.03
CA ILE A 129 15.85 -1.02 -7.43
C ILE A 129 14.76 -0.32 -8.23
N ILE A 130 15.12 0.79 -8.88
CA ILE A 130 14.22 1.58 -9.71
C ILE A 130 14.54 1.24 -11.17
N ARG A 131 13.62 0.53 -11.84
CA ARG A 131 13.78 0.05 -13.21
C ARG A 131 12.92 0.83 -14.18
N GLY A 132 13.47 1.12 -15.35
CA GLY A 132 12.74 1.69 -16.48
C GLY A 132 11.95 0.66 -17.29
N GLY A 133 11.38 1.12 -18.40
CA GLY A 133 10.76 0.25 -19.39
C GLY A 133 9.32 -0.19 -19.07
N LEU A 134 8.66 0.42 -18.08
CA LEU A 134 7.23 0.17 -17.85
C LEU A 134 6.44 0.74 -19.03
N THR A 135 5.72 -0.13 -19.71
CA THR A 135 4.78 0.27 -20.77
C THR A 135 3.41 0.52 -20.16
N MET A 136 2.97 1.75 -20.19
CA MET A 136 1.63 2.10 -19.71
C MET A 136 0.58 1.64 -20.73
N PRO A 137 -0.55 1.06 -20.29
CA PRO A 137 -1.68 0.89 -21.18
C PRO A 137 -2.12 2.27 -21.71
N PRO A 138 -2.69 2.34 -22.92
CA PRO A 138 -3.22 3.59 -23.44
C PRO A 138 -4.18 4.18 -22.40
N PRO A 139 -4.17 5.52 -22.23
CA PRO A 139 -5.03 6.15 -21.24
C PRO A 139 -6.48 5.79 -21.56
N ALA A 140 -7.04 4.86 -20.80
CA ALA A 140 -8.48 4.87 -20.63
C ALA A 140 -8.79 6.27 -20.14
N ALA A 141 -9.66 6.99 -20.84
CA ALA A 141 -10.11 8.31 -20.41
C ALA A 141 -10.82 8.15 -19.06
N ILE A 142 -10.05 8.07 -18.00
CA ILE A 142 -10.54 8.16 -16.62
C ILE A 142 -10.70 9.67 -16.39
N THR A 143 -11.66 10.22 -17.09
CA THR A 143 -12.24 11.47 -16.66
C THR A 143 -12.98 11.13 -15.39
N ASP A 144 -12.54 11.69 -14.29
CA ASP A 144 -13.31 11.72 -13.05
C ASP A 144 -14.48 12.69 -13.27
N ALA A 145 -15.47 12.21 -14.04
CA ALA A 145 -16.62 13.00 -14.48
C ALA A 145 -17.47 13.54 -13.32
N GLY A 146 -17.10 13.19 -12.07
CA GLY A 146 -17.78 13.67 -10.86
C GLY A 146 -17.00 14.68 -10.01
N LEU A 147 -15.69 14.85 -10.23
CA LEU A 147 -14.87 15.67 -9.33
C LEU A 147 -14.13 16.82 -10.02
N GLY A 148 -14.17 16.94 -11.36
CA GLY A 148 -13.56 18.06 -12.10
C GLY A 148 -12.03 18.19 -11.98
N VAL A 149 -11.33 17.19 -11.44
CA VAL A 149 -9.88 17.22 -11.20
C VAL A 149 -9.21 16.12 -12.01
N GLU A 150 -8.23 16.50 -12.82
CA GLU A 150 -7.37 15.55 -13.51
C GLU A 150 -6.43 14.88 -12.49
N ARG A 151 -6.56 13.56 -12.33
CA ARG A 151 -5.68 12.81 -11.42
C ARG A 151 -4.34 12.51 -12.06
N PRO A 152 -3.24 12.62 -11.32
CA PRO A 152 -1.96 12.13 -11.80
C PRO A 152 -2.07 10.65 -12.15
N LYS A 153 -1.70 10.28 -13.38
CA LYS A 153 -1.59 8.89 -13.77
C LYS A 153 -0.42 8.27 -13.03
N ILE A 154 -0.66 7.16 -12.32
CA ILE A 154 0.45 6.39 -11.74
C ILE A 154 1.20 5.72 -12.88
N GLN A 155 2.47 6.05 -13.00
CA GLN A 155 3.38 5.57 -14.05
C GLN A 155 4.45 4.62 -13.48
N ALA A 156 4.12 3.95 -12.40
CA ALA A 156 5.01 3.03 -11.71
C ALA A 156 4.24 1.89 -11.05
N VAL A 157 4.95 0.83 -10.73
CA VAL A 157 4.45 -0.32 -9.97
C VAL A 157 5.57 -0.87 -9.09
N PHE A 158 5.23 -1.26 -7.87
CA PHE A 158 6.07 -2.17 -7.08
C PHE A 158 5.68 -3.59 -7.44
N ASP A 159 6.61 -4.39 -7.93
CA ASP A 159 6.37 -5.75 -8.41
C ASP A 159 7.08 -6.83 -7.60
N GLY A 160 7.74 -6.47 -6.52
CA GLY A 160 8.37 -7.38 -5.61
C GLY A 160 9.14 -6.70 -4.48
N PHE A 161 9.58 -7.50 -3.53
CA PHE A 161 10.51 -7.12 -2.49
C PHE A 161 11.43 -8.27 -2.12
N ALA A 162 12.58 -7.93 -1.57
CA ALA A 162 13.62 -8.87 -1.16
C ALA A 162 13.97 -8.70 0.32
N TRP A 163 14.00 -9.81 1.06
CA TRP A 163 14.22 -9.82 2.49
C TRP A 163 15.40 -10.70 2.87
N GLY A 164 16.36 -10.12 3.54
CA GLY A 164 17.44 -10.86 4.17
C GLY A 164 16.95 -11.60 5.40
N ILE A 165 17.34 -12.86 5.53
CA ILE A 165 17.01 -13.71 6.68
C ILE A 165 18.23 -14.00 7.52
N ASP A 166 18.01 -14.28 8.80
CA ASP A 166 19.05 -14.82 9.67
C ASP A 166 19.46 -16.23 9.26
N GLN A 167 20.65 -16.67 9.68
CA GLN A 167 21.14 -18.03 9.52
C GLN A 167 21.08 -18.56 8.05
N TRP A 168 21.51 -17.74 7.10
CA TRP A 168 21.53 -18.12 5.69
C TRP A 168 22.42 -19.33 5.40
N ASP A 169 21.86 -20.32 4.77
CA ASP A 169 22.54 -21.41 4.09
C ASP A 169 21.82 -21.69 2.76
N THR A 170 22.52 -21.54 1.65
CA THR A 170 21.90 -21.59 0.31
C THR A 170 21.16 -22.90 0.04
N ASN A 171 21.80 -24.05 0.37
CA ASN A 171 21.20 -25.36 0.11
C ASN A 171 20.02 -25.63 1.04
N LYS A 172 20.14 -25.23 2.30
CA LYS A 172 19.08 -25.37 3.29
C LYS A 172 17.87 -24.49 2.91
N VAL A 173 18.10 -23.23 2.52
CA VAL A 173 17.01 -22.33 2.11
C VAL A 173 16.26 -22.91 0.91
N GLU A 174 16.96 -23.35 -0.12
CA GLU A 174 16.32 -23.96 -1.28
C GLU A 174 15.49 -25.19 -0.90
N SER A 175 16.06 -26.11 -0.11
CA SER A 175 15.39 -27.34 0.31
C SER A 175 14.16 -27.06 1.17
N GLU A 176 14.23 -26.09 2.11
CA GLU A 176 13.12 -25.70 2.96
C GLU A 176 11.98 -25.04 2.18
N LEU A 177 12.29 -24.27 1.13
CA LEU A 177 11.29 -23.70 0.22
C LEU A 177 10.58 -24.81 -0.57
N LYS A 178 11.34 -25.73 -1.17
CA LYS A 178 10.79 -26.89 -1.92
C LYS A 178 9.94 -27.81 -1.05
N LYS A 179 10.37 -28.08 0.18
CA LYS A 179 9.63 -28.90 1.17
C LYS A 179 8.23 -28.32 1.47
N ARG A 180 8.06 -27.00 1.39
CA ARG A 180 6.78 -26.29 1.61
C ARG A 180 5.94 -26.13 0.34
N GLY A 181 6.35 -26.79 -0.76
CA GLY A 181 5.65 -26.69 -2.04
C GLY A 181 5.85 -25.37 -2.77
N LEU A 182 6.81 -24.57 -2.33
CA LEU A 182 7.21 -23.36 -3.03
C LEU A 182 8.18 -23.71 -4.15
N ASN A 183 8.12 -22.98 -5.26
CA ASN A 183 8.97 -23.19 -6.43
C ASN A 183 10.07 -22.12 -6.46
N PRO A 184 11.19 -22.28 -5.72
CA PRO A 184 12.24 -21.28 -5.67
C PRO A 184 12.96 -21.17 -7.01
N VAL A 185 13.11 -19.92 -7.48
CA VAL A 185 13.92 -19.56 -8.63
C VAL A 185 15.17 -18.86 -8.11
N ALA A 186 16.32 -19.47 -8.34
CA ALA A 186 17.60 -18.91 -7.93
C ALA A 186 17.92 -17.61 -8.70
N ASP A 187 18.40 -16.61 -7.97
CA ASP A 187 18.86 -15.32 -8.51
C ASP A 187 20.16 -14.95 -7.79
N HIS A 188 21.26 -15.52 -8.25
CA HIS A 188 22.57 -15.45 -7.61
C HIS A 188 23.53 -14.59 -8.42
N HIS A 189 24.16 -13.58 -7.78
CA HIS A 189 25.14 -12.69 -8.40
C HIS A 189 26.36 -12.53 -7.48
N GLY A 190 27.47 -13.16 -7.83
CA GLY A 190 28.66 -13.16 -6.98
C GLY A 190 28.36 -13.72 -5.59
N ASP A 191 28.65 -12.93 -4.55
CA ASP A 191 28.38 -13.28 -3.15
C ASP A 191 26.90 -13.12 -2.76
N TYR A 192 26.12 -12.39 -3.54
CA TYR A 192 24.69 -12.26 -3.34
C TYR A 192 23.98 -13.55 -3.75
N LYS A 193 23.20 -14.09 -2.84
CA LYS A 193 22.40 -15.30 -3.05
C LYS A 193 20.96 -15.01 -2.69
N SER A 194 20.05 -15.36 -3.57
CA SER A 194 18.62 -15.24 -3.32
C SER A 194 17.81 -16.32 -4.02
N PHE A 195 16.63 -16.57 -3.49
CA PHE A 195 15.59 -17.37 -4.13
C PHE A 195 14.30 -16.55 -4.22
N LYS A 196 13.75 -16.44 -5.41
CA LYS A 196 12.42 -15.84 -5.63
C LYS A 196 11.35 -16.91 -5.54
N VAL A 197 10.29 -16.60 -4.83
CA VAL A 197 9.06 -17.39 -4.76
C VAL A 197 7.86 -16.47 -4.99
N LYS A 198 6.73 -17.06 -5.36
CA LYS A 198 5.46 -16.34 -5.39
C LYS A 198 4.76 -16.46 -4.04
N ASP A 199 4.23 -15.35 -3.57
CA ASP A 199 3.30 -15.36 -2.44
C ASP A 199 1.92 -15.87 -2.88
N PRO A 200 0.94 -16.03 -1.97
CA PRO A 200 -0.39 -16.52 -2.33
C PRO A 200 -1.14 -15.68 -3.36
N ASP A 201 -0.75 -14.43 -3.54
CA ASP A 201 -1.38 -13.45 -4.44
C ASP A 201 -0.59 -13.25 -5.74
N GLY A 202 0.44 -14.09 -5.96
CA GLY A 202 1.29 -14.08 -7.14
C GLY A 202 2.40 -13.03 -7.12
N PHE A 203 2.56 -12.29 -6.02
CA PHE A 203 3.58 -11.27 -5.87
C PHE A 203 4.98 -11.87 -5.68
N ASP A 204 6.01 -11.19 -6.21
CA ASP A 204 7.38 -11.68 -6.12
C ASP A 204 8.00 -11.39 -4.75
N VAL A 205 8.44 -12.44 -4.08
CA VAL A 205 9.14 -12.38 -2.81
C VAL A 205 10.50 -13.03 -2.96
N ALA A 206 11.57 -12.28 -2.79
CA ALA A 206 12.91 -12.81 -2.74
C ALA A 206 13.38 -13.00 -1.29
N ILE A 207 13.93 -14.16 -0.98
CA ILE A 207 14.62 -14.47 0.25
C ILE A 207 16.12 -14.42 -0.03
N THR A 208 16.90 -13.66 0.73
CA THR A 208 18.29 -13.36 0.41
C THR A 208 19.25 -13.53 1.58
N ASN A 209 20.54 -13.63 1.27
CA ASN A 209 21.61 -13.54 2.25
C ASN A 209 22.02 -12.08 2.55
N GLY A 210 21.30 -11.12 2.02
CA GLY A 210 21.56 -9.69 2.23
C GLY A 210 21.47 -9.30 3.71
N THR A 211 22.41 -8.48 4.15
CA THR A 211 22.41 -7.90 5.50
C THR A 211 22.85 -6.45 5.45
N LYS A 212 22.45 -5.70 6.47
CA LYS A 212 22.90 -4.31 6.66
C LYS A 212 24.43 -4.20 6.69
N GLU A 213 25.09 -5.15 7.30
CA GLU A 213 26.54 -5.18 7.39
C GLU A 213 27.20 -5.37 6.02
N ASN A 214 26.70 -6.35 5.23
CA ASN A 214 27.21 -6.59 3.89
C ASN A 214 26.99 -5.38 2.96
N ARG A 215 25.84 -4.72 3.07
CA ARG A 215 25.54 -3.50 2.31
C ARG A 215 26.52 -2.37 2.61
N ARG A 216 26.94 -2.21 3.86
CA ARG A 216 27.89 -1.18 4.30
C ARG A 216 29.32 -1.37 3.81
N LYS A 217 29.73 -2.61 3.50
CA LYS A 217 31.09 -2.90 2.99
C LYS A 217 31.38 -2.20 1.66
N THR A 218 30.33 -1.91 0.88
CA THR A 218 30.47 -1.24 -0.42
C THR A 218 29.69 0.09 -0.38
N PRO A 219 30.32 1.23 -0.28
CA PRO A 219 29.66 2.55 -0.24
C PRO A 219 28.86 2.85 -1.52
N ALA A 220 27.74 3.52 -1.36
CA ALA A 220 26.96 4.06 -2.47
C ALA A 220 27.61 5.36 -2.97
N THR A 221 28.33 5.33 -4.08
CA THR A 221 29.09 6.45 -4.62
C THR A 221 28.77 6.82 -6.06
N ALA A 222 27.83 6.09 -6.68
CA ALA A 222 27.40 6.40 -8.05
C ALA A 222 26.63 7.72 -8.09
N LYS A 223 26.59 8.31 -9.29
CA LYS A 223 25.86 9.55 -9.55
C LYS A 223 24.89 9.32 -10.70
N LEU A 224 23.72 9.92 -10.58
CA LEU A 224 22.75 9.96 -11.68
C LEU A 224 23.25 10.94 -12.77
N LYS A 225 22.87 10.65 -14.00
CA LYS A 225 23.18 11.49 -15.16
C LYS A 225 22.23 12.69 -15.27
N VAL A 226 21.01 12.52 -14.77
CA VAL A 226 19.98 13.56 -14.80
C VAL A 226 20.08 14.49 -13.59
N PRO A 227 19.78 15.79 -13.74
CA PRO A 227 19.77 16.72 -12.62
C PRO A 227 18.64 16.42 -11.65
N ALA A 228 18.82 16.82 -10.40
CA ALA A 228 17.74 16.78 -9.41
C ALA A 228 16.58 17.70 -9.85
N PRO A 229 15.32 17.26 -9.67
CA PRO A 229 14.15 18.06 -10.09
C PRO A 229 13.96 19.34 -9.25
N PHE A 230 14.56 19.39 -8.07
CA PHE A 230 14.55 20.52 -7.14
C PHE A 230 15.78 20.45 -6.21
N ALA A 231 16.00 21.51 -5.45
CA ALA A 231 17.06 21.54 -4.44
C ALA A 231 16.80 20.47 -3.35
N PRO A 232 17.79 19.63 -2.99
CA PRO A 232 17.64 18.60 -1.99
C PRO A 232 17.08 19.12 -0.66
N THR A 233 16.26 18.31 0.00
CA THR A 233 15.69 18.64 1.31
C THR A 233 16.71 18.55 2.43
N GLY A 234 17.75 17.73 2.25
CA GLY A 234 18.68 17.34 3.32
C GLY A 234 18.08 16.34 4.33
N TRP A 235 16.93 15.76 4.05
CA TRP A 235 16.36 14.74 4.93
C TRP A 235 17.18 13.45 4.89
N ASN A 236 17.10 12.71 6.00
CA ASN A 236 17.66 11.38 6.11
C ASN A 236 16.55 10.40 6.50
N THR A 237 16.35 9.36 5.71
CA THR A 237 15.38 8.30 6.01
C THR A 237 15.99 7.35 7.06
N LEU A 238 15.31 7.15 8.17
CA LEU A 238 15.78 6.30 9.27
C LEU A 238 15.09 4.95 9.32
N TYR A 239 13.85 4.86 8.83
CA TYR A 239 13.03 3.67 9.01
C TYR A 239 11.98 3.53 7.90
N VAL A 240 11.68 2.29 7.53
CA VAL A 240 10.51 1.94 6.71
C VAL A 240 9.38 1.63 7.68
N ASP A 241 8.54 2.63 7.98
CA ASP A 241 7.48 2.47 8.98
C ASP A 241 6.51 1.36 8.57
N HIS A 242 5.97 1.45 7.36
CA HIS A 242 5.17 0.37 6.83
C HIS A 242 5.05 0.37 5.30
N ILE A 243 4.83 -0.83 4.79
CA ILE A 243 4.40 -1.10 3.43
C ILE A 243 2.90 -1.35 3.48
N SER A 244 2.08 -0.54 2.81
CA SER A 244 0.66 -0.81 2.63
C SER A 244 0.48 -1.86 1.54
N TYR A 245 0.28 -3.10 1.96
CA TYR A 245 0.17 -4.25 1.08
C TYR A 245 -1.30 -4.66 0.91
N GLU A 246 -1.79 -4.54 -0.28
CA GLU A 246 -3.20 -4.78 -0.61
C GLU A 246 -3.35 -6.13 -1.30
N VAL A 247 -4.21 -6.99 -0.76
CA VAL A 247 -4.39 -8.39 -1.17
C VAL A 247 -5.88 -8.76 -1.14
N PRO A 248 -6.32 -9.78 -1.88
CA PRO A 248 -7.71 -10.26 -1.79
C PRO A 248 -8.07 -10.79 -0.40
N ASP A 249 -7.16 -11.53 0.24
CA ASP A 249 -7.34 -12.13 1.56
C ASP A 249 -6.14 -11.83 2.46
N TYR A 250 -6.28 -10.79 3.31
CA TYR A 250 -5.20 -10.37 4.19
C TYR A 250 -4.79 -11.42 5.21
N ARG A 251 -5.71 -12.33 5.61
CA ARG A 251 -5.41 -13.39 6.57
C ARG A 251 -4.51 -14.45 5.96
N ARG A 252 -4.82 -14.86 4.73
CA ARG A 252 -4.01 -15.81 3.96
C ARG A 252 -2.60 -15.28 3.73
N SER A 253 -2.47 -14.04 3.30
CA SER A 253 -1.16 -13.41 3.05
C SER A 253 -0.39 -13.19 4.35
N ALA A 254 -1.03 -12.72 5.43
CA ALA A 254 -0.39 -12.58 6.74
C ALA A 254 0.12 -13.92 7.28
N ALA A 255 -0.68 -14.99 7.17
CA ALA A 255 -0.29 -16.34 7.58
C ALA A 255 0.93 -16.85 6.77
N PHE A 256 0.95 -16.59 5.48
CA PHE A 256 2.07 -16.94 4.61
C PHE A 256 3.37 -16.27 5.05
N TYR A 257 3.37 -14.94 5.24
CA TYR A 257 4.56 -14.20 5.64
C TYR A 257 5.00 -14.52 7.07
N GLN A 258 4.07 -14.80 7.96
CA GLN A 258 4.39 -15.26 9.31
C GLN A 258 5.08 -16.65 9.25
N ALA A 259 4.57 -17.57 8.47
CA ALA A 259 5.15 -18.90 8.33
C ALA A 259 6.49 -18.89 7.59
N LEU A 260 6.63 -18.07 6.53
CA LEU A 260 7.83 -18.03 5.69
C LEU A 260 8.96 -17.20 6.29
N LEU A 261 8.68 -16.01 6.77
CA LEU A 261 9.66 -14.97 7.11
C LEU A 261 9.64 -14.56 8.59
N GLY A 262 8.81 -15.21 9.41
CA GLY A 262 8.72 -14.94 10.84
C GLY A 262 8.15 -13.55 11.17
N TRP A 263 7.36 -12.95 10.25
CA TRP A 263 6.72 -11.67 10.57
C TRP A 263 5.70 -11.86 11.70
N THR A 264 5.64 -10.89 12.59
CA THR A 264 4.72 -10.97 13.73
C THR A 264 3.59 -9.96 13.52
N GLY A 265 2.37 -10.42 13.68
CA GLY A 265 1.20 -9.58 13.46
C GLY A 265 0.15 -9.79 14.51
N ARG A 266 -0.69 -8.77 14.66
CA ARG A 266 -1.93 -8.85 15.42
C ARG A 266 -3.07 -8.69 14.43
N PRO A 267 -4.03 -9.62 14.41
CA PRO A 267 -5.24 -9.41 13.64
C PRO A 267 -5.84 -8.06 14.02
N GLY A 268 -6.00 -7.19 13.01
CA GLY A 268 -6.65 -5.90 13.16
C GLY A 268 -8.14 -6.04 12.93
N GLY A 269 -8.93 -5.05 13.36
CA GLY A 269 -10.31 -4.91 12.91
C GLY A 269 -10.38 -4.29 11.52
N GLY A 270 -11.52 -4.43 10.84
CA GLY A 270 -11.78 -3.72 9.58
C GLY A 270 -11.11 -4.30 8.34
N GLY A 271 -10.80 -5.61 8.31
CA GLY A 271 -10.32 -6.27 7.09
C GLY A 271 -8.84 -6.09 6.81
N GLN A 272 -8.05 -5.80 7.82
CA GLN A 272 -6.60 -5.64 7.72
C GLN A 272 -5.86 -6.18 8.94
N THR A 273 -4.56 -6.41 8.79
CA THR A 273 -3.65 -6.69 9.89
C THR A 273 -2.39 -5.85 9.78
N THR A 274 -1.88 -5.41 10.92
CA THR A 274 -0.56 -4.78 10.98
C THR A 274 0.45 -5.84 11.40
N VAL A 275 1.51 -5.97 10.65
CA VAL A 275 2.61 -6.89 10.94
C VAL A 275 3.91 -6.13 11.16
N GLN A 276 4.71 -6.64 12.08
CA GLN A 276 6.07 -6.19 12.34
C GLN A 276 7.05 -7.13 11.63
N ILE A 277 7.98 -6.57 10.90
CA ILE A 277 9.00 -7.26 10.10
C ILE A 277 10.33 -7.18 10.86
N GLY A 278 10.51 -7.97 11.93
CA GLY A 278 11.66 -7.84 12.82
C GLY A 278 11.83 -6.40 13.31
N GLU A 279 13.08 -5.94 13.39
CA GLU A 279 13.44 -4.54 13.68
C GLU A 279 13.59 -3.70 12.39
N VAL A 280 13.18 -4.22 11.24
CA VAL A 280 13.51 -3.68 9.92
C VAL A 280 12.44 -2.74 9.41
N ALA A 281 11.17 -3.18 9.48
CA ALA A 281 10.04 -2.47 8.89
C ALA A 281 8.73 -2.91 9.52
N GLY A 282 7.64 -2.25 9.12
CA GLY A 282 6.28 -2.71 9.31
C GLY A 282 5.59 -3.00 7.98
N ALA A 283 4.43 -3.65 8.04
CA ALA A 283 3.50 -3.69 6.93
C ALA A 283 2.06 -3.63 7.44
N ILE A 284 1.18 -3.06 6.63
CA ILE A 284 -0.26 -3.13 6.82
C ILE A 284 -0.81 -3.96 5.67
N ILE A 285 -1.21 -5.19 5.95
CA ILE A 285 -1.80 -6.08 4.96
C ILE A 285 -3.31 -5.86 4.96
N ARG A 286 -3.85 -5.37 3.85
CA ARG A 286 -5.25 -4.97 3.69
C ARG A 286 -5.97 -5.92 2.76
N GLY A 287 -7.12 -6.43 3.21
CA GLY A 287 -8.02 -7.26 2.40
C GLY A 287 -8.81 -6.45 1.37
N ASN A 288 -9.48 -7.16 0.48
CA ASN A 288 -10.35 -6.61 -0.57
C ASN A 288 -9.63 -5.90 -1.74
N ALA A 289 -8.34 -6.21 -1.99
CA ALA A 289 -7.63 -5.66 -3.14
C ALA A 289 -8.33 -5.97 -4.47
N ALA A 290 -8.88 -7.18 -4.63
CA ALA A 290 -9.66 -7.52 -5.83
C ALA A 290 -10.90 -6.64 -6.00
N ALA A 291 -11.59 -6.32 -4.91
CA ALA A 291 -12.70 -5.38 -4.91
C ALA A 291 -12.20 -3.95 -5.20
N ARG A 292 -11.03 -3.57 -4.75
CA ARG A 292 -10.41 -2.28 -5.03
C ARG A 292 -9.86 -2.17 -6.44
N THR A 293 -9.28 -3.24 -6.99
CA THR A 293 -8.76 -3.25 -8.38
C THR A 293 -9.88 -3.28 -9.40
N MET A 294 -10.93 -4.07 -9.17
CA MET A 294 -12.07 -4.19 -10.07
C MET A 294 -13.15 -3.12 -9.84
N THR A 295 -13.31 -2.65 -8.62
CA THR A 295 -14.32 -1.66 -8.25
C THR A 295 -13.72 -0.30 -7.92
N SER A 296 -12.40 -0.11 -8.00
CA SER A 296 -11.77 1.16 -7.64
C SER A 296 -12.30 2.32 -8.47
N ILE A 297 -12.51 2.11 -9.77
CA ILE A 297 -13.20 3.08 -10.62
C ILE A 297 -14.67 3.17 -10.24
N ALA A 298 -15.33 2.03 -10.01
CA ALA A 298 -16.74 1.98 -9.63
C ALA A 298 -16.97 2.41 -8.17
N ALA A 299 -16.06 2.09 -7.23
CA ALA A 299 -16.16 2.48 -5.83
C ALA A 299 -15.84 3.98 -5.62
N VAL A 300 -14.88 4.52 -6.36
CA VAL A 300 -14.62 5.95 -6.42
C VAL A 300 -15.82 6.71 -6.98
N ASN A 301 -16.42 6.19 -8.04
CA ASN A 301 -17.63 6.75 -8.65
C ASN A 301 -18.88 6.56 -7.77
N ALA A 302 -18.91 5.55 -6.90
CA ALA A 302 -20.02 5.27 -6.00
C ALA A 302 -19.95 6.06 -4.67
N GLY A 303 -18.91 6.83 -4.41
CA GLY A 303 -18.75 7.62 -3.17
C GLY A 303 -18.70 6.78 -1.90
N ARG A 304 -18.32 5.49 -2.01
CA ARG A 304 -18.20 4.59 -0.86
C ARG A 304 -16.78 4.64 -0.31
N GLY A 305 -16.68 4.89 0.97
CA GLY A 305 -15.43 5.08 1.67
C GLY A 305 -15.23 6.54 2.11
N SER A 306 -14.29 6.76 3.01
CA SER A 306 -13.86 8.12 3.28
C SER A 306 -13.31 8.72 1.98
N HIS A 307 -13.43 10.02 1.82
CA HIS A 307 -12.88 10.70 0.63
C HIS A 307 -11.41 10.33 0.40
N ASN A 308 -10.66 10.14 1.48
CA ASN A 308 -9.26 9.73 1.48
C ASN A 308 -9.06 8.30 0.96
N ASP A 309 -9.92 7.35 1.38
CA ASP A 309 -9.83 5.95 0.94
C ASP A 309 -10.18 5.81 -0.55
N SER A 310 -11.16 6.57 -1.02
CA SER A 310 -11.55 6.59 -2.43
C SER A 310 -10.44 7.16 -3.32
N LEU A 311 -9.77 8.21 -2.87
CA LEU A 311 -8.64 8.81 -3.58
C LEU A 311 -7.40 7.89 -3.55
N ALA A 312 -7.09 7.28 -2.42
CA ALA A 312 -6.03 6.30 -2.31
C ALA A 312 -6.28 5.10 -3.23
N ALA A 313 -7.48 4.52 -3.19
CA ALA A 313 -7.87 3.40 -4.04
C ALA A 313 -7.78 3.72 -5.55
N ALA A 314 -8.17 4.92 -5.95
CA ALA A 314 -8.09 5.32 -7.36
C ALA A 314 -6.67 5.66 -7.83
N ARG A 315 -5.76 5.96 -6.91
CA ARG A 315 -4.34 6.19 -7.19
C ARG A 315 -3.55 4.91 -7.32
N CYS A 316 -3.97 3.88 -6.61
CA CYS A 316 -3.32 2.58 -6.54
C CYS A 316 -3.83 1.61 -7.61
N LEU A 317 -4.30 2.10 -8.75
CA LEU A 317 -4.43 1.23 -9.91
C LEU A 317 -3.05 1.17 -10.59
N PRO A 318 -2.19 0.23 -10.17
CA PRO A 318 -1.05 -0.09 -11.00
C PRO A 318 -1.61 -0.53 -12.36
N PRO A 319 -0.86 -0.33 -13.45
CA PRO A 319 -1.15 -1.04 -14.68
C PRO A 319 -1.33 -2.50 -14.27
N THR A 320 -2.42 -3.12 -14.70
CA THR A 320 -2.77 -4.51 -14.31
C THR A 320 -1.52 -5.35 -14.41
N PRO A 321 -1.02 -5.93 -13.29
CA PRO A 321 0.18 -6.74 -13.37
C PRO A 321 -0.07 -7.83 -14.39
N ALA A 322 0.84 -7.98 -15.34
CA ALA A 322 0.79 -9.11 -16.24
C ALA A 322 0.79 -10.39 -15.38
N ASN A 323 -0.04 -11.37 -15.75
CA ASN A 323 0.05 -12.74 -15.26
C ASN A 323 -0.48 -13.06 -13.84
N GLY A 324 -1.69 -12.66 -13.50
CA GLY A 324 -2.41 -13.25 -12.36
C GLY A 324 -1.99 -12.76 -10.98
N VAL A 325 -1.20 -11.70 -10.87
CA VAL A 325 -0.90 -11.04 -9.60
C VAL A 325 -2.13 -10.28 -9.13
N THR A 326 -2.61 -10.60 -7.93
CA THR A 326 -3.77 -9.95 -7.31
C THR A 326 -3.41 -9.03 -6.15
N ALA A 327 -2.13 -8.98 -5.80
CA ALA A 327 -1.58 -8.08 -4.78
C ALA A 327 -1.09 -6.77 -5.37
N ALA A 328 -1.07 -5.73 -4.55
CA ALA A 328 -0.49 -4.44 -4.89
C ALA A 328 0.11 -3.76 -3.65
N ILE A 329 1.16 -2.96 -3.85
CA ILE A 329 1.62 -2.03 -2.82
C ILE A 329 0.93 -0.68 -3.06
N GLY A 330 0.10 -0.25 -2.12
CA GLY A 330 -0.69 0.98 -2.22
C GLY A 330 0.12 2.23 -1.93
N HIS A 331 0.95 2.18 -0.89
CA HIS A 331 1.93 3.21 -0.53
C HIS A 331 3.01 2.61 0.37
N ILE A 332 4.09 3.36 0.56
CA ILE A 332 5.13 3.04 1.52
C ILE A 332 5.37 4.28 2.39
N SER A 333 5.42 4.06 3.71
CA SER A 333 5.68 5.08 4.70
C SER A 333 7.12 5.03 5.17
N PHE A 334 7.80 6.18 5.14
CA PHE A 334 9.16 6.32 5.58
C PHE A 334 9.26 7.32 6.72
N GLY A 335 9.95 6.93 7.78
CA GLY A 335 10.30 7.82 8.87
C GLY A 335 11.57 8.60 8.57
N ILE A 336 11.54 9.90 8.79
CA ILE A 336 12.68 10.79 8.58
C ILE A 336 13.23 11.35 9.89
N GLU A 337 14.51 11.66 9.87
CA GLU A 337 15.21 12.27 10.98
C GLU A 337 14.71 13.70 11.28
N ASN A 338 14.76 14.09 12.54
CA ASN A 338 14.40 15.45 12.98
C ASN A 338 13.02 15.90 12.50
N TRP A 339 12.00 15.05 12.66
CA TRP A 339 10.64 15.31 12.24
C TRP A 339 10.10 16.60 12.88
N ASP A 340 9.58 17.48 12.02
CA ASP A 340 8.71 18.60 12.37
C ASP A 340 7.62 18.69 11.30
N SER A 341 6.37 18.51 11.70
CA SER A 341 5.25 18.37 10.76
C SER A 341 5.06 19.59 9.88
N GLN A 342 5.16 20.80 10.45
CA GLN A 342 4.97 22.04 9.71
C GLN A 342 6.14 22.28 8.74
N ARG A 343 7.36 22.10 9.21
CA ARG A 343 8.56 22.23 8.35
C ARG A 343 8.54 21.26 7.18
N VAL A 344 8.15 20.00 7.42
CA VAL A 344 8.03 19.00 6.35
C VAL A 344 6.96 19.42 5.35
N HIS A 345 5.79 19.86 5.81
CA HIS A 345 4.74 20.41 4.95
C HIS A 345 5.27 21.54 4.06
N ASP A 346 5.89 22.55 4.66
CA ASP A 346 6.36 23.74 3.95
C ASP A 346 7.45 23.40 2.91
N GLU A 347 8.35 22.46 3.23
CA GLU A 347 9.36 21.97 2.28
C GLU A 347 8.75 21.18 1.10
N LEU A 348 7.65 20.45 1.33
CA LEU A 348 6.91 19.75 0.28
C LEU A 348 6.19 20.74 -0.64
N VAL A 349 5.48 21.71 -0.06
CA VAL A 349 4.79 22.78 -0.81
C VAL A 349 5.76 23.60 -1.63
N LYS A 350 6.90 24.00 -1.06
CA LYS A 350 7.96 24.79 -1.72
C LYS A 350 8.51 24.08 -2.97
N ARG A 351 8.52 22.74 -2.98
CA ARG A 351 9.01 21.93 -4.12
C ARG A 351 7.91 21.46 -5.05
N ASP A 352 6.69 21.89 -4.80
CA ASP A 352 5.51 21.47 -5.54
C ASP A 352 5.27 19.95 -5.52
N VAL A 353 5.73 19.26 -4.43
CA VAL A 353 5.49 17.84 -4.19
C VAL A 353 4.16 17.69 -3.47
N CYS A 354 3.08 17.88 -4.21
CA CYS A 354 1.73 18.04 -3.70
C CYS A 354 0.71 17.29 -4.54
N TYR A 355 -0.39 16.92 -3.90
CA TYR A 355 -1.60 16.55 -4.62
C TYR A 355 -2.41 17.80 -4.97
N THR A 356 -3.21 17.72 -6.01
CA THR A 356 -4.22 18.73 -6.32
C THR A 356 -5.54 18.28 -5.70
N ASP A 357 -6.14 19.10 -4.87
CA ASP A 357 -7.46 18.85 -4.29
C ASP A 357 -8.59 19.22 -5.26
N ARG A 358 -9.84 19.15 -4.78
CA ARG A 358 -11.02 19.44 -5.60
C ARG A 358 -11.14 20.90 -6.04
N ASP A 359 -10.57 21.79 -5.24
CA ASP A 359 -10.63 23.23 -5.47
C ASP A 359 -9.41 23.72 -6.26
N GLY A 360 -8.58 22.79 -6.73
CA GLY A 360 -7.36 23.06 -7.49
C GLY A 360 -6.16 23.46 -6.62
N LYS A 361 -6.30 23.42 -5.30
CA LYS A 361 -5.22 23.73 -4.37
C LYS A 361 -4.20 22.58 -4.36
N ARG A 362 -2.92 22.92 -4.37
CA ARG A 362 -1.83 21.96 -4.29
C ARG A 362 -1.32 21.86 -2.86
N GLU A 363 -1.54 20.69 -2.25
CA GLU A 363 -1.19 20.44 -0.85
C GLU A 363 -0.74 18.98 -0.65
N PRO A 364 0.21 18.71 0.28
CA PRO A 364 0.41 17.39 0.83
C PRO A 364 -0.87 16.94 1.58
N ARG A 365 -1.18 15.65 1.51
CA ARG A 365 -2.33 15.11 2.24
C ARG A 365 -1.90 14.61 3.61
N VAL A 366 -2.53 15.11 4.66
CA VAL A 366 -2.27 14.68 6.03
C VAL A 366 -2.88 13.30 6.32
N ASP A 367 -2.14 12.45 7.02
CA ASP A 367 -2.68 11.28 7.72
C ASP A 367 -2.08 11.21 9.12
N ASN A 368 -2.89 11.57 10.11
CA ASN A 368 -2.50 11.58 11.50
C ASN A 368 -3.38 10.58 12.25
N THR A 369 -2.79 9.47 12.65
CA THR A 369 -3.48 8.38 13.36
C THR A 369 -2.73 8.02 14.65
N GLY A 370 -3.32 8.38 15.79
CA GLY A 370 -2.69 8.15 17.09
C GLY A 370 -1.35 8.88 17.21
N THR A 371 -0.25 8.14 17.31
CA THR A 371 1.10 8.70 17.38
C THR A 371 1.76 8.89 16.02
N LEU A 372 1.19 8.38 14.94
CA LEU A 372 1.68 8.61 13.58
C LEU A 372 1.26 10.00 13.11
N LEU A 373 2.25 10.82 12.80
CA LEU A 373 2.09 12.11 12.12
C LEU A 373 2.79 12.00 10.78
N SER A 374 2.07 12.24 9.70
CA SER A 374 2.62 12.00 8.36
C SER A 374 1.95 12.83 7.27
N TRP A 375 2.66 12.93 6.16
CA TRP A 375 2.20 13.55 4.93
C TRP A 375 2.27 12.56 3.77
N HIS A 376 1.21 12.48 2.98
CA HIS A 376 1.19 11.75 1.72
C HIS A 376 1.40 12.71 0.57
N VAL A 377 2.25 12.32 -0.37
CA VAL A 377 2.58 13.09 -1.57
C VAL A 377 2.73 12.16 -2.78
N PRO A 378 2.51 12.65 -4.00
CA PRO A 378 2.87 11.88 -5.19
C PRO A 378 4.40 11.91 -5.36
N ASP A 379 4.99 10.78 -5.71
CA ASP A 379 6.35 10.77 -6.23
C ASP A 379 6.40 11.26 -7.69
N ALA A 380 7.60 11.22 -8.30
CA ALA A 380 7.80 11.65 -9.68
C ALA A 380 6.96 10.88 -10.72
N MET A 381 6.47 9.70 -10.37
CA MET A 381 5.65 8.82 -11.20
C MET A 381 4.18 8.79 -10.77
N GLY A 382 3.78 9.67 -9.86
CA GLY A 382 2.42 9.73 -9.30
C GLY A 382 2.12 8.67 -8.26
N TRP A 383 3.13 7.92 -7.79
CA TRP A 383 2.99 6.93 -6.73
C TRP A 383 2.80 7.61 -5.36
N ASP A 384 1.98 7.01 -4.49
CA ASP A 384 1.70 7.55 -3.15
C ASP A 384 2.87 7.26 -2.17
N LEU A 385 3.64 8.28 -1.87
CA LEU A 385 4.73 8.26 -0.91
C LEU A 385 4.23 8.85 0.41
N GLN A 386 4.43 8.15 1.53
CA GLN A 386 4.13 8.66 2.86
C GLN A 386 5.42 8.98 3.62
N ILE A 387 5.48 10.16 4.20
CA ILE A 387 6.63 10.63 5.00
C ILE A 387 6.12 10.92 6.40
N GLY A 388 6.74 10.34 7.42
CA GLY A 388 6.22 10.40 8.79
C GLY A 388 7.29 10.45 9.87
N ASN A 389 6.80 10.50 11.10
CA ASN A 389 7.60 10.63 12.32
C ASN A 389 8.09 9.30 12.91
N LYS A 390 7.72 8.16 12.33
CA LYS A 390 8.12 6.85 12.85
C LYS A 390 9.52 6.49 12.39
N ILE A 391 10.44 6.34 13.31
CA ILE A 391 11.87 6.13 13.02
C ILE A 391 12.41 4.79 13.50
N LYS A 392 11.60 4.02 14.21
CA LYS A 392 11.90 2.66 14.69
C LYS A 392 10.62 1.92 15.08
N PRO A 393 10.64 0.60 15.26
CA PRO A 393 9.51 -0.17 15.76
C PRO A 393 8.97 0.38 17.08
N GLY A 394 7.64 0.50 17.19
CA GLY A 394 6.95 0.92 18.42
C GLY A 394 7.02 2.42 18.77
N THR A 395 7.54 3.28 17.86
CA THR A 395 7.56 4.76 18.06
C THR A 395 6.27 5.43 17.59
#